data_57c0c6240f3e7ebd178eef77af221ec4
#
_entry.id   57c0c6240f3e7ebd178eef77af221ec4
#
_cell.length_a   1.000
_cell.length_b   1.000
_cell.length_c   1.000
_cell.angle_alpha   90.00
_cell.angle_beta   90.00
_cell.angle_gamma   90.00
#
_symmetry.space_group_name_H-M   'P 1'
#
loop_
_entity.id
_entity.type
_entity.pdbx_description
1 polymer ?
#
loop_
_entity_poly.entity_id
_entity_poly.type
_entity_poly.pdbx_seq_one_letter_code
_entity_poly.pdbx_strand_id
1 'polypeptide(L)'
;MNNIIASIKSIGKYRLFAGLNIIGLSISISVGWIIYRLNVYEFSYEQNLPAKNKIYRVISGFVFDEKEQHNSGVSKPLYQGIRNEINGLDYAVPLYGQYIKSIEINQASDQATIIDEPKNIAATDSSYFAMLPYRWIAGSASYAFRSPNSVVLTESRANKYFPGKNPNDILNQT
;
A
#
# COMPACT_ATOMS: atom_id res chain seq x y z
N MET A 1 -0.62 -53.82 4.49
CA MET A 1 -1.11 -53.48 5.85
C MET A 1 -0.06 -53.71 6.94
N ASN A 2 0.77 -54.76 6.86
CA ASN A 2 1.79 -55.07 7.88
C ASN A 2 2.92 -54.06 8.05
N ASN A 3 3.30 -53.32 6.98
CA ASN A 3 4.40 -52.33 7.02
C ASN A 3 4.04 -51.07 7.82
N ILE A 4 2.77 -50.65 7.80
CA ILE A 4 2.29 -49.46 8.53
C ILE A 4 2.30 -49.74 10.04
N ILE A 5 1.84 -50.94 10.43
CA ILE A 5 1.82 -51.35 11.84
C ILE A 5 3.27 -51.50 12.40
N ALA A 6 4.19 -52.05 11.58
CA ALA A 6 5.60 -52.13 11.96
C ALA A 6 6.24 -50.74 12.14
N SER A 7 5.91 -49.79 11.26
CA SER A 7 6.37 -48.39 11.35
C SER A 7 5.85 -47.70 12.62
N ILE A 8 4.57 -47.88 12.97
CA ILE A 8 3.98 -47.29 14.18
C ILE A 8 4.62 -47.88 15.44
N LYS A 9 4.91 -49.20 15.47
CA LYS A 9 5.65 -49.83 16.57
C LYS A 9 7.08 -49.29 16.71
N SER A 10 7.74 -49.02 15.59
CA SER A 10 9.09 -48.45 15.57
C SER A 10 9.14 -47.05 16.17
N ILE A 11 8.11 -46.20 15.89
CA ILE A 11 7.96 -44.86 16.50
C ILE A 11 7.90 -44.97 18.03
N GLY A 12 7.17 -45.92 18.55
CA GLY A 12 7.06 -46.16 20.00
C GLY A 12 8.38 -46.58 20.66
N LYS A 13 9.27 -47.29 19.92
CA LYS A 13 10.57 -47.72 20.40
C LYS A 13 11.63 -46.63 20.42
N TYR A 14 11.57 -45.68 19.46
CA TYR A 14 12.53 -44.61 19.29
C TYR A 14 11.87 -43.23 19.46
N ARG A 15 11.19 -43.03 20.57
CA ARG A 15 10.35 -41.82 20.83
C ARG A 15 11.10 -40.50 20.66
N LEU A 16 12.36 -40.43 21.08
CA LEU A 16 13.17 -39.24 20.98
C LEU A 16 13.44 -38.85 19.52
N PHE A 17 13.87 -39.83 18.70
CA PHE A 17 14.10 -39.60 17.27
C PHE A 17 12.82 -39.26 16.51
N ALA A 18 11.71 -39.95 16.82
CA ALA A 18 10.43 -39.67 16.23
C ALA A 18 9.94 -38.23 16.58
N GLY A 19 10.08 -37.83 17.85
CA GLY A 19 9.75 -36.50 18.30
C GLY A 19 10.58 -35.41 17.60
N LEU A 20 11.90 -35.62 17.49
CA LEU A 20 12.79 -34.68 16.83
C LEU A 20 12.45 -34.49 15.34
N ASN A 21 12.15 -35.61 14.65
CA ASN A 21 11.74 -35.57 13.24
C ASN A 21 10.38 -34.86 13.05
N ILE A 22 9.42 -35.12 13.94
CA ILE A 22 8.10 -34.42 13.89
C ILE A 22 8.28 -32.93 14.10
N ILE A 23 9.07 -32.53 15.10
CA ILE A 23 9.34 -31.12 15.38
C ILE A 23 10.04 -30.45 14.17
N GLY A 24 11.09 -31.07 13.63
CA GLY A 24 11.80 -30.56 12.48
C GLY A 24 10.91 -30.41 11.25
N LEU A 25 10.09 -31.42 10.97
CA LEU A 25 9.14 -31.38 9.86
C LEU A 25 8.05 -30.31 10.07
N SER A 26 7.55 -30.19 11.30
CA SER A 26 6.54 -29.18 11.65
C SER A 26 7.07 -27.75 11.44
N ILE A 27 8.31 -27.48 11.87
CA ILE A 27 8.97 -26.19 11.65
C ILE A 27 9.14 -25.94 10.15
N SER A 28 9.63 -26.92 9.40
CA SER A 28 9.85 -26.78 7.95
C SER A 28 8.55 -26.49 7.19
N ILE A 29 7.48 -27.21 7.51
CA ILE A 29 6.14 -26.98 6.90
C ILE A 29 5.62 -25.59 7.30
N SER A 30 5.79 -25.18 8.55
CA SER A 30 5.33 -23.87 9.03
C SER A 30 6.04 -22.73 8.30
N VAL A 31 7.36 -22.81 8.17
CA VAL A 31 8.15 -21.83 7.41
C VAL A 31 7.74 -21.80 5.94
N GLY A 32 7.60 -22.97 5.30
CA GLY A 32 7.14 -23.07 3.92
C GLY A 32 5.76 -22.45 3.72
N TRP A 33 4.84 -22.67 4.67
CA TRP A 33 3.51 -22.07 4.64
C TRP A 33 3.55 -20.55 4.77
N ILE A 34 4.38 -20.01 5.68
CA ILE A 34 4.55 -18.55 5.85
C ILE A 34 5.09 -17.93 4.57
N ILE A 35 6.15 -18.51 3.98
CA ILE A 35 6.71 -18.03 2.71
C ILE A 35 5.68 -18.07 1.59
N TYR A 36 4.93 -19.17 1.48
CA TYR A 36 3.86 -19.29 0.50
C TYR A 36 2.80 -18.20 0.68
N ARG A 37 2.32 -17.99 1.92
CA ARG A 37 1.33 -16.93 2.23
C ARG A 37 1.86 -15.53 1.92
N LEU A 38 3.14 -15.29 2.22
CA LEU A 38 3.79 -14.01 1.90
C LEU A 38 3.82 -13.76 0.38
N ASN A 39 4.23 -14.77 -0.39
CA ASN A 39 4.23 -14.68 -1.85
C ASN A 39 2.82 -14.44 -2.41
N VAL A 40 1.83 -15.21 -1.96
CA VAL A 40 0.43 -15.02 -2.38
C VAL A 40 -0.04 -13.60 -2.05
N TYR A 41 0.32 -13.07 -0.89
CA TYR A 41 0.00 -11.69 -0.49
C TYR A 41 0.68 -10.68 -1.40
N GLU A 42 1.99 -10.79 -1.64
CA GLU A 42 2.75 -9.90 -2.52
C GLU A 42 2.21 -9.90 -3.96
N PHE A 43 1.90 -11.07 -4.50
CA PHE A 43 1.32 -11.19 -5.85
C PHE A 43 -0.17 -10.83 -5.92
N SER A 44 -0.85 -10.64 -4.79
CA SER A 44 -2.25 -10.21 -4.76
C SER A 44 -2.44 -8.70 -4.90
N TYR A 45 -1.36 -7.92 -4.75
CA TYR A 45 -1.42 -6.47 -4.94
C TYR A 45 -1.88 -6.13 -6.36
N GLU A 46 -2.70 -5.10 -6.45
CA GLU A 46 -3.20 -4.55 -7.72
C GLU A 46 -4.05 -5.51 -8.58
N GLN A 47 -4.33 -6.73 -8.09
CA GLN A 47 -5.16 -7.69 -8.82
C GLN A 47 -6.58 -7.18 -9.10
N ASN A 48 -7.10 -6.33 -8.23
CA ASN A 48 -8.44 -5.77 -8.30
C ASN A 48 -8.51 -4.48 -9.13
N LEU A 49 -7.38 -4.01 -9.68
CA LEU A 49 -7.39 -2.80 -10.49
C LEU A 49 -7.90 -3.10 -11.90
N PRO A 50 -8.95 -2.37 -12.37
CA PRO A 50 -9.34 -2.45 -13.75
C PRO A 50 -8.17 -1.99 -14.62
N ALA A 51 -7.93 -2.69 -15.70
CA ALA A 51 -6.85 -2.37 -16.64
C ALA A 51 -5.42 -2.37 -16.05
N LYS A 52 -5.15 -3.18 -15.01
CA LYS A 52 -3.82 -3.31 -14.38
C LYS A 52 -2.68 -3.51 -15.40
N ASN A 53 -2.94 -4.22 -16.49
CA ASN A 53 -1.96 -4.49 -17.56
C ASN A 53 -1.67 -3.27 -18.45
N LYS A 54 -2.39 -2.15 -18.27
CA LYS A 54 -2.23 -0.88 -19.00
C LYS A 54 -1.69 0.24 -18.12
N ILE A 55 -1.40 -0.05 -16.84
CA ILE A 55 -0.84 0.93 -15.91
C ILE A 55 0.67 0.76 -15.90
N TYR A 56 1.37 1.84 -16.20
CA TYR A 56 2.83 1.88 -16.26
C TYR A 56 3.35 2.93 -15.27
N ARG A 57 4.42 2.59 -14.60
CA ARG A 57 5.16 3.53 -13.78
C ARG A 57 6.34 4.07 -14.59
N VAL A 58 6.44 5.37 -14.68
CA VAL A 58 7.58 6.02 -15.31
C VAL A 58 8.73 6.09 -14.30
N ILE A 59 9.91 5.64 -14.70
CA ILE A 59 11.14 5.68 -13.92
C ILE A 59 12.19 6.47 -14.68
N SER A 60 13.16 7.07 -13.97
CA SER A 60 14.32 7.71 -14.60
C SER A 60 15.51 6.75 -14.65
N GLY A 61 16.12 6.62 -15.80
CA GLY A 61 17.44 6.00 -15.96
C GLY A 61 18.53 7.07 -16.10
N PHE A 62 19.64 6.90 -15.44
CA PHE A 62 20.80 7.75 -15.58
C PHE A 62 22.09 6.93 -15.48
N VAL A 63 23.14 7.41 -16.14
CA VAL A 63 24.44 6.77 -16.09
C VAL A 63 25.32 7.54 -15.11
N PHE A 64 25.80 6.88 -14.09
CA PHE A 64 26.75 7.42 -13.14
C PHE A 64 27.94 6.46 -12.99
N ASP A 65 29.13 6.98 -13.19
CA ASP A 65 30.39 6.21 -13.13
C ASP A 65 30.30 4.95 -14.01
N GLU A 66 29.93 5.14 -15.29
CA GLU A 66 29.77 4.10 -16.31
C GLU A 66 28.75 2.99 -15.96
N LYS A 67 27.98 3.17 -14.88
CA LYS A 67 26.94 2.23 -14.46
C LYS A 67 25.57 2.84 -14.66
N GLU A 68 24.70 2.07 -15.29
CA GLU A 68 23.30 2.43 -15.42
C GLU A 68 22.59 2.26 -14.07
N GLN A 69 21.94 3.34 -13.64
CA GLN A 69 21.16 3.37 -12.40
C GLN A 69 19.74 3.82 -12.70
N HIS A 70 18.79 3.27 -11.96
CA HIS A 70 17.38 3.61 -12.10
C HIS A 70 16.85 4.25 -10.81
N ASN A 71 16.10 5.34 -10.97
CA ASN A 71 15.38 5.97 -9.88
C ASN A 71 13.87 5.78 -10.10
N SER A 72 13.16 5.42 -9.05
CA SER A 72 11.71 5.27 -9.07
C SER A 72 10.94 6.59 -9.20
N GLY A 73 11.62 7.72 -9.12
CA GLY A 73 11.06 9.06 -9.28
C GLY A 73 11.42 9.70 -10.60
N VAL A 74 10.60 10.65 -11.02
CA VAL A 74 10.82 11.50 -12.19
C VAL A 74 10.68 12.97 -11.81
N SER A 75 11.28 13.86 -12.59
CA SER A 75 11.17 15.30 -12.36
C SER A 75 9.75 15.81 -12.65
N LYS A 76 9.33 16.87 -11.94
CA LYS A 76 8.02 17.52 -12.20
C LYS A 76 7.82 17.97 -13.65
N PRO A 77 8.81 18.56 -14.35
CA PRO A 77 8.66 18.92 -15.76
C PRO A 77 8.34 17.74 -16.66
N LEU A 78 8.89 16.56 -16.38
CA LEU A 78 8.62 15.36 -17.18
C LEU A 78 7.14 14.98 -17.18
N TYR A 79 6.46 15.10 -16.04
CA TYR A 79 5.02 14.84 -15.96
C TYR A 79 4.24 15.74 -16.93
N GLN A 80 4.58 17.05 -16.98
CA GLN A 80 3.94 17.99 -17.90
C GLN A 80 4.23 17.66 -19.36
N GLY A 81 5.47 17.29 -19.69
CA GLY A 81 5.86 16.82 -21.01
C GLY A 81 5.08 15.57 -21.43
N ILE A 82 5.01 14.57 -20.58
CA ILE A 82 4.24 13.33 -20.83
C ILE A 82 2.78 13.65 -21.13
N ARG A 83 2.16 14.50 -20.32
CA ARG A 83 0.75 14.87 -20.48
C ARG A 83 0.46 15.64 -21.75
N ASN A 84 1.39 16.48 -22.20
CA ASN A 84 1.17 17.38 -23.32
C ASN A 84 1.66 16.81 -24.66
N GLU A 85 2.66 15.96 -24.66
CA GLU A 85 3.37 15.52 -25.86
C GLU A 85 3.10 14.06 -26.23
N ILE A 86 2.70 13.20 -25.26
CA ILE A 86 2.46 11.79 -25.53
C ILE A 86 0.96 11.54 -25.79
N ASN A 87 0.68 11.07 -26.99
CA ASN A 87 -0.68 10.68 -27.39
C ASN A 87 -0.97 9.22 -27.00
N GLY A 88 -2.25 8.91 -26.80
CA GLY A 88 -2.71 7.53 -26.51
C GLY A 88 -2.69 7.19 -25.02
N LEU A 89 -2.48 8.15 -24.16
CA LEU A 89 -2.63 7.99 -22.71
C LEU A 89 -4.04 8.44 -22.29
N ASP A 90 -4.77 7.57 -21.61
CA ASP A 90 -6.05 7.92 -20.99
C ASP A 90 -5.82 8.85 -19.79
N TYR A 91 -4.78 8.55 -19.00
CA TYR A 91 -4.39 9.32 -17.82
C TYR A 91 -2.88 9.41 -17.70
N ALA A 92 -2.38 10.57 -17.30
CA ALA A 92 -1.06 10.75 -16.73
C ALA A 92 -1.26 11.26 -15.30
N VAL A 93 -0.78 10.53 -14.31
CA VAL A 93 -1.05 10.80 -12.89
C VAL A 93 0.22 11.21 -12.18
N PRO A 94 0.28 12.43 -11.61
CA PRO A 94 1.38 12.83 -10.76
C PRO A 94 1.19 12.25 -9.35
N LEU A 95 2.26 11.71 -8.77
CA LEU A 95 2.27 11.24 -7.41
C LEU A 95 3.56 11.70 -6.73
N TYR A 96 3.47 12.70 -5.89
CA TYR A 96 4.61 13.29 -5.18
C TYR A 96 4.52 12.96 -3.69
N GLY A 97 5.46 12.14 -3.18
CA GLY A 97 5.60 11.95 -1.75
C GLY A 97 5.85 13.30 -1.05
N GLN A 98 5.10 13.57 0.00
CA GLN A 98 5.22 14.77 0.81
C GLN A 98 5.80 14.42 2.18
N TYR A 99 6.84 15.16 2.57
CA TYR A 99 7.33 15.15 3.94
C TYR A 99 6.68 16.33 4.69
N ILE A 100 5.86 16.01 5.66
CA ILE A 100 5.19 16.99 6.53
C ILE A 100 5.70 16.78 7.95
N LYS A 101 6.16 17.84 8.60
CA LYS A 101 6.72 17.77 9.94
C LYS A 101 5.65 17.44 10.97
N SER A 102 4.51 18.09 10.89
CA SER A 102 3.39 17.87 11.82
C SER A 102 2.06 18.23 11.16
N ILE A 103 1.00 17.59 11.64
CA ILE A 103 -0.39 17.94 11.33
C ILE A 103 -1.04 18.38 12.62
N GLU A 104 -1.63 19.56 12.61
CA GLU A 104 -2.44 20.08 13.70
C GLU A 104 -3.92 19.94 13.33
N ILE A 105 -4.68 19.29 14.19
CA ILE A 105 -6.11 19.08 14.00
C ILE A 105 -6.84 19.91 15.06
N ASN A 106 -7.48 20.98 14.62
CA ASN A 106 -8.29 21.82 15.48
C ASN A 106 -9.63 21.13 15.72
N GLN A 107 -9.81 20.59 16.92
CA GLN A 107 -11.10 20.09 17.37
C GLN A 107 -11.80 21.18 18.15
N ALA A 108 -13.16 21.17 18.13
CA ALA A 108 -13.98 22.16 18.85
C ALA A 108 -13.80 22.15 20.38
N SER A 109 -13.03 21.23 20.94
CA SER A 109 -12.52 21.25 22.31
C SER A 109 -11.14 21.86 22.29
N ASP A 110 -10.88 22.80 23.18
CA ASP A 110 -9.70 23.68 23.33
C ASP A 110 -8.28 23.02 23.27
N GLN A 111 -8.16 21.78 22.86
CA GLN A 111 -6.89 21.07 22.69
C GLN A 111 -6.73 20.61 21.24
N ALA A 112 -5.82 21.28 20.52
CA ALA A 112 -5.37 20.82 19.22
C ALA A 112 -4.64 19.47 19.33
N THR A 113 -5.00 18.51 18.50
CA THR A 113 -4.26 17.26 18.41
C THR A 113 -3.12 17.43 17.41
N ILE A 114 -1.88 17.32 17.87
CA ILE A 114 -0.69 17.41 17.03
C ILE A 114 -0.24 15.99 16.69
N ILE A 115 0.00 15.72 15.41
CA ILE A 115 0.54 14.46 14.91
C ILE A 115 1.88 14.76 14.26
N ASP A 116 2.95 14.32 14.90
CA ASP A 116 4.30 14.51 14.40
C ASP A 116 4.66 13.46 13.34
N GLU A 117 5.43 13.89 12.33
CA GLU A 117 5.97 13.09 11.24
C GLU A 117 4.96 12.11 10.62
N PRO A 118 3.82 12.60 10.11
CA PRO A 118 2.85 11.73 9.49
C PRO A 118 3.43 11.11 8.22
N LYS A 119 3.40 9.78 8.14
CA LYS A 119 3.98 9.01 7.02
C LYS A 119 2.96 8.78 5.90
N ASN A 120 3.45 8.45 4.70
CA ASN A 120 2.62 8.07 3.54
C ASN A 120 1.63 9.16 3.13
N ILE A 121 2.12 10.38 3.00
CA ILE A 121 1.38 11.50 2.42
C ILE A 121 1.89 11.73 1.01
N ALA A 122 0.98 11.88 0.08
CA ALA A 122 1.30 12.18 -1.30
C ALA A 122 0.40 13.28 -1.85
N ALA A 123 0.97 14.17 -2.66
CA ALA A 123 0.20 15.12 -3.46
C ALA A 123 -0.07 14.52 -4.84
N THR A 124 -1.29 14.64 -5.29
CA THR A 124 -1.77 14.15 -6.59
C THR A 124 -2.87 15.06 -7.12
N ASP A 125 -3.40 14.73 -8.27
CA ASP A 125 -4.57 15.43 -8.85
C ASP A 125 -5.79 14.48 -8.99
N SER A 126 -6.88 14.98 -9.55
CA SER A 126 -8.11 14.21 -9.73
C SER A 126 -7.96 13.00 -10.65
N SER A 127 -6.96 13.00 -11.54
CA SER A 127 -6.71 11.88 -12.46
C SER A 127 -6.30 10.60 -11.71
N TYR A 128 -5.71 10.72 -10.53
CA TYR A 128 -5.39 9.59 -9.67
C TYR A 128 -6.65 8.78 -9.31
N PHE A 129 -7.73 9.47 -8.92
CA PHE A 129 -8.99 8.81 -8.55
C PHE A 129 -9.84 8.42 -9.75
N ALA A 130 -9.57 8.97 -10.93
CA ALA A 130 -10.17 8.51 -12.18
C ALA A 130 -9.52 7.21 -12.66
N MET A 131 -8.19 7.11 -12.52
CA MET A 131 -7.43 5.90 -12.88
C MET A 131 -7.67 4.76 -11.88
N LEU A 132 -7.73 5.07 -10.58
CA LEU A 132 -7.89 4.10 -9.49
C LEU A 132 -9.27 4.30 -8.83
N PRO A 133 -10.24 3.42 -9.12
CA PRO A 133 -11.63 3.57 -8.65
C PRO A 133 -11.74 3.22 -7.16
N TYR A 134 -11.40 4.17 -6.30
CA TYR A 134 -11.65 4.04 -4.86
C TYR A 134 -13.12 4.23 -4.53
N ARG A 135 -13.59 3.48 -3.55
CA ARG A 135 -14.92 3.71 -2.97
C ARG A 135 -14.88 4.91 -2.03
N TRP A 136 -15.60 5.94 -2.35
CA TRP A 136 -15.80 7.10 -1.49
C TRP A 136 -16.81 6.78 -0.40
N ILE A 137 -16.43 6.96 0.87
CA ILE A 137 -17.31 6.78 2.02
C ILE A 137 -18.09 8.07 2.26
N ALA A 138 -17.42 9.22 2.08
CA ALA A 138 -18.02 10.55 2.16
C ALA A 138 -17.31 11.47 1.18
N GLY A 139 -18.02 12.48 0.65
CA GLY A 139 -17.51 13.38 -0.36
C GLY A 139 -17.39 12.74 -1.76
N SER A 140 -16.58 13.34 -2.62
CA SER A 140 -16.30 12.85 -3.97
C SER A 140 -14.99 13.40 -4.51
N ALA A 141 -14.39 12.73 -5.52
CA ALA A 141 -13.19 13.22 -6.18
C ALA A 141 -13.38 14.63 -6.78
N SER A 142 -14.50 14.86 -7.46
CA SER A 142 -14.79 16.15 -8.07
C SER A 142 -14.91 17.30 -7.07
N TYR A 143 -15.30 16.99 -5.84
CA TYR A 143 -15.39 17.97 -4.76
C TYR A 143 -14.02 18.21 -4.12
N ALA A 144 -13.28 17.14 -3.82
CA ALA A 144 -12.01 17.21 -3.13
C ALA A 144 -10.93 17.99 -3.89
N PHE A 145 -10.99 18.04 -5.23
CA PHE A 145 -10.01 18.74 -6.06
C PHE A 145 -10.47 20.13 -6.58
N ARG A 146 -11.53 20.68 -5.99
CA ARG A 146 -11.95 22.06 -6.29
C ARG A 146 -11.05 23.13 -5.65
N SER A 147 -10.46 22.80 -4.51
CA SER A 147 -9.56 23.69 -3.78
C SER A 147 -8.15 23.06 -3.71
N PRO A 148 -7.09 23.85 -3.89
CA PRO A 148 -5.71 23.37 -3.82
C PRO A 148 -5.31 22.90 -2.39
N ASN A 149 -6.05 23.33 -1.38
CA ASN A 149 -5.76 23.01 0.03
C ASN A 149 -6.65 21.87 0.58
N SER A 150 -7.21 21.07 -0.30
CA SER A 150 -8.04 19.94 0.10
C SER A 150 -7.20 18.70 0.41
N VAL A 151 -7.64 17.93 1.40
CA VAL A 151 -7.01 16.68 1.81
C VAL A 151 -8.02 15.56 1.70
N VAL A 152 -7.59 14.43 1.13
CA VAL A 152 -8.36 13.19 1.10
C VAL A 152 -7.75 12.24 2.12
N LEU A 153 -8.57 11.73 3.04
CA LEU A 153 -8.15 10.80 4.07
C LEU A 153 -8.62 9.38 3.75
N THR A 154 -7.81 8.40 4.06
CA THR A 154 -8.28 7.02 4.15
C THR A 154 -9.19 6.84 5.36
N GLU A 155 -10.09 5.87 5.34
CA GLU A 155 -10.97 5.56 6.48
C GLU A 155 -10.20 5.36 7.78
N SER A 156 -9.10 4.62 7.74
CA SER A 156 -8.26 4.39 8.92
C SER A 156 -7.64 5.67 9.48
N ARG A 157 -7.25 6.62 8.61
CA ARG A 157 -6.75 7.92 9.03
C ARG A 157 -7.86 8.83 9.55
N ALA A 158 -9.00 8.84 8.89
CA ALA A 158 -10.16 9.59 9.36
C ALA A 158 -10.56 9.15 10.78
N ASN A 159 -10.64 7.86 11.03
CA ASN A 159 -10.93 7.31 12.36
C ASN A 159 -9.85 7.64 13.40
N LYS A 160 -8.57 7.69 12.99
CA LYS A 160 -7.48 8.05 13.87
C LYS A 160 -7.46 9.54 14.22
N TYR A 161 -7.77 10.41 13.25
CA TYR A 161 -7.71 11.86 13.39
C TYR A 161 -8.97 12.43 14.03
N PHE A 162 -10.11 11.77 13.79
CA PHE A 162 -11.42 12.17 14.27
C PHE A 162 -12.14 10.99 14.93
N PRO A 163 -11.67 10.51 16.07
CA PRO A 163 -12.24 9.33 16.73
C PRO A 163 -13.71 9.55 17.07
N GLY A 164 -14.55 8.58 16.68
CA GLY A 164 -15.97 8.59 16.97
C GLY A 164 -16.83 9.55 16.15
N LYS A 165 -16.27 10.32 15.22
CA LYS A 165 -17.05 11.16 14.32
C LYS A 165 -17.52 10.39 13.09
N ASN A 166 -18.71 10.74 12.60
CA ASN A 166 -19.20 10.21 11.33
C ASN A 166 -18.40 10.81 10.16
N PRO A 167 -18.05 10.06 9.12
CA PRO A 167 -17.31 10.55 7.97
C PRO A 167 -17.93 11.79 7.30
N ASN A 168 -19.24 11.93 7.30
CA ASN A 168 -19.90 13.10 6.73
C ASN A 168 -19.69 14.36 7.58
N ASP A 169 -19.50 14.23 8.88
CA ASP A 169 -19.34 15.34 9.82
C ASP A 169 -17.93 15.93 9.81
N ILE A 170 -16.97 15.19 9.25
CA ILE A 170 -15.58 15.65 9.11
C ILE A 170 -15.30 16.30 7.74
N LEU A 171 -16.25 16.32 6.82
CA LEU A 171 -16.11 17.02 5.56
C LEU A 171 -16.00 18.53 5.79
N ASN A 172 -15.06 19.19 5.08
CA ASN A 172 -14.82 20.64 5.15
C ASN A 172 -14.38 21.17 6.52
N GLN A 173 -13.87 20.31 7.39
CA GLN A 173 -13.16 20.78 8.57
C GLN A 173 -11.73 21.19 8.19
N THR A 174 -11.26 22.31 8.74
CA THR A 174 -9.92 22.87 8.55
C THR A 174 -9.10 22.72 9.83
#